data_fe1e37231fc1fa3120a4d0a25d419fe4
#
_entry.id   fe1e37231fc1fa3120a4d0a25d419fe4
#
_cell.length_a   1.000
_cell.length_b   1.000
_cell.length_c   1.000
_cell.angle_alpha   90.00
_cell.angle_beta   90.00
_cell.angle_gamma   90.00
#
_symmetry.space_group_name_H-M   'P 1'
#
loop_
_entity.id
_entity.type
_entity.pdbx_description
1 polymer ?
#
loop_
_entity_poly.entity_id
_entity_poly.type
_entity_poly.pdbx_seq_one_letter_code
_entity_poly.pdbx_strand_id
1 'polypeptide(L)'
;MALAVTAWMMPANLKSVSPALLRAAGANTATLGAYGRDLVDVEKIGPAALVLAAARLTDDPRVPALAEALAQFGTRQPGLVAWGGWDPALDPLFNLRGEEGRRGSTPVLTFFITVRSRNILRTYLAKSGSAGVQHLLKLSELSGTGQFVPATRPGGQPLDSLLLLTGLLYQGQHLSPSLQRELRALADEALQKQELGELEVFFINLLSLGRRLDWAQLTELARRTDSTKTLGEYAHLARVAPEQLPLIYAAALFSDSADRVAVYLIDFGKAGLEDLKLALSLGQGAVRQLLVRRVPVNRTSTPAISGAAELALSHPQLMLGLKYLSYLFGVWLMLRGLDRWLVAPGGLLALPPALGHIRAGALATIFALLLVAAGEPLLLKAVPPSEFQLRLPVLIAVGDVLPKSTEPTHAMNDTSTLLSIGLFASLQVAMYFICLLKIREVARQPVPPLVKLRLMENEENLFDGGLYVGIAGTAAALVMQVMQVIQSNLLAAYSSNLFGIICVALVKIHHVRAFKRQLILEAQAEAKIAS
;
A
#
# COMPACT_ATOMS: atom_id res chain seq x y z
N MET A 1 28.41 7.19 -15.56
CA MET A 1 27.17 7.96 -15.75
C MET A 1 26.09 7.13 -16.44
N ALA A 2 26.32 6.50 -17.59
CA ALA A 2 25.34 5.68 -18.32
C ALA A 2 24.68 4.61 -17.43
N LEU A 3 25.43 3.81 -16.65
CA LEU A 3 24.91 2.80 -15.72
C LEU A 3 23.97 3.37 -14.64
N ALA A 4 24.24 4.57 -14.13
CA ALA A 4 23.36 5.19 -13.14
C ALA A 4 22.04 5.67 -13.78
N VAL A 5 22.10 6.16 -15.01
CA VAL A 5 20.93 6.56 -15.80
C VAL A 5 20.09 5.33 -16.20
N THR A 6 20.72 4.24 -16.65
CA THR A 6 20.00 2.99 -16.95
C THR A 6 19.33 2.41 -15.71
N ALA A 7 20.00 2.45 -14.56
CA ALA A 7 19.41 2.03 -13.29
C ALA A 7 18.19 2.89 -12.90
N TRP A 8 18.25 4.21 -13.14
CA TRP A 8 17.11 5.11 -12.93
C TRP A 8 15.91 4.75 -13.79
N MET A 9 16.13 4.27 -15.02
CA MET A 9 15.10 3.85 -15.96
C MET A 9 14.56 2.43 -15.71
N MET A 10 15.11 1.68 -14.73
CA MET A 10 14.60 0.35 -14.36
C MET A 10 13.31 0.45 -13.53
N PRO A 11 12.19 -0.18 -13.96
CA PRO A 11 10.87 -0.05 -13.34
C PRO A 11 10.68 -0.95 -12.10
N ALA A 12 11.72 -1.12 -11.30
CA ALA A 12 11.70 -1.90 -10.07
C ALA A 12 11.94 -0.97 -8.87
N ASN A 13 11.03 -0.96 -7.89
CA ASN A 13 11.10 -0.15 -6.68
C ASN A 13 10.74 -1.01 -5.45
N LEU A 14 11.24 -0.64 -4.26
CA LEU A 14 11.00 -1.36 -3.01
C LEU A 14 9.59 -1.12 -2.45
N LYS A 15 9.20 0.14 -2.30
CA LYS A 15 7.94 0.54 -1.66
C LYS A 15 6.94 1.23 -2.60
N SER A 16 7.09 1.00 -3.89
CA SER A 16 6.19 1.55 -4.90
C SER A 16 6.13 0.67 -6.15
N VAL A 17 5.11 0.88 -6.96
CA VAL A 17 5.00 0.26 -8.29
C VAL A 17 5.16 1.33 -9.36
N SER A 18 5.98 1.06 -10.37
CA SER A 18 6.09 1.99 -11.51
C SER A 18 4.91 1.81 -12.47
N PRO A 19 4.43 2.90 -13.11
CA PRO A 19 3.39 2.80 -14.14
C PRO A 19 3.78 1.91 -15.32
N ALA A 20 5.08 1.82 -15.64
CA ALA A 20 5.59 0.96 -16.69
C ALA A 20 5.42 -0.53 -16.36
N LEU A 21 5.63 -0.90 -15.08
CA LEU A 21 5.38 -2.26 -14.61
C LEU A 21 3.89 -2.62 -14.68
N LEU A 22 3.01 -1.68 -14.32
CA LEU A 22 1.56 -1.90 -14.41
C LEU A 22 1.11 -2.04 -15.87
N ARG A 23 1.67 -1.24 -16.80
CA ARG A 23 1.38 -1.40 -18.25
C ARG A 23 1.80 -2.77 -18.75
N ALA A 24 2.99 -3.23 -18.39
CA ALA A 24 3.46 -4.56 -18.78
C ALA A 24 2.57 -5.66 -18.18
N ALA A 25 2.17 -5.54 -16.92
CA ALA A 25 1.27 -6.49 -16.27
C ALA A 25 -0.15 -6.48 -16.86
N GLY A 26 -0.63 -5.32 -17.32
CA GLY A 26 -1.92 -5.17 -17.98
C GLY A 26 -1.92 -5.55 -19.47
N ALA A 27 -0.75 -5.56 -20.11
CA ALA A 27 -0.62 -5.92 -21.51
C ALA A 27 -1.18 -7.34 -21.75
N ASN A 28 -1.97 -7.49 -22.80
CA ASN A 28 -2.60 -8.76 -23.17
C ASN A 28 -3.60 -9.33 -22.13
N THR A 29 -4.08 -8.51 -21.19
CA THR A 29 -5.14 -8.89 -20.24
C THR A 29 -6.46 -8.19 -20.59
N ALA A 30 -7.57 -8.68 -20.02
CA ALA A 30 -8.88 -8.10 -20.28
C ALA A 30 -8.94 -6.64 -19.83
N THR A 31 -9.45 -5.75 -20.71
CA THR A 31 -9.84 -4.38 -20.35
C THR A 31 -11.24 -4.38 -19.74
N LEU A 32 -11.64 -3.27 -19.11
CA LEU A 32 -12.98 -3.13 -18.53
C LEU A 32 -14.09 -3.36 -19.56
N GLY A 33 -13.95 -2.78 -20.76
CA GLY A 33 -14.94 -2.94 -21.82
C GLY A 33 -15.04 -4.37 -22.33
N ALA A 34 -13.90 -5.10 -22.45
CA ALA A 34 -13.90 -6.52 -22.83
C ALA A 34 -14.56 -7.39 -21.76
N TYR A 35 -14.13 -7.23 -20.50
CA TYR A 35 -14.67 -7.98 -19.37
C TYR A 35 -16.18 -7.72 -19.16
N GLY A 36 -16.61 -6.45 -19.33
CA GLY A 36 -18.02 -6.11 -19.27
C GLY A 36 -18.84 -6.85 -20.35
N ARG A 37 -18.28 -7.04 -21.53
CA ARG A 37 -18.93 -7.82 -22.59
C ARG A 37 -19.03 -9.30 -22.23
N ASP A 38 -17.97 -9.90 -21.68
CA ASP A 38 -18.00 -11.28 -21.20
C ASP A 38 -19.08 -11.46 -20.12
N LEU A 39 -19.30 -10.46 -19.26
CA LEU A 39 -20.39 -10.47 -18.28
C LEU A 39 -21.78 -10.43 -18.93
N VAL A 40 -21.95 -9.66 -20.03
CA VAL A 40 -23.22 -9.65 -20.79
C VAL A 40 -23.47 -11.00 -21.43
N ASP A 41 -22.44 -11.64 -21.99
CA ASP A 41 -22.55 -12.93 -22.66
C ASP A 41 -22.95 -14.06 -21.68
N VAL A 42 -22.56 -13.95 -20.40
CA VAL A 42 -23.01 -14.87 -19.31
C VAL A 42 -24.24 -14.36 -18.56
N GLU A 43 -25.01 -13.44 -19.14
CA GLU A 43 -26.25 -12.89 -18.59
C GLU A 43 -26.11 -12.18 -17.22
N LYS A 44 -24.91 -11.65 -16.87
CA LYS A 44 -24.65 -10.88 -15.64
C LYS A 44 -24.73 -9.38 -15.91
N ILE A 45 -25.93 -8.88 -16.14
CA ILE A 45 -26.18 -7.54 -16.66
C ILE A 45 -25.93 -6.45 -15.62
N GLY A 46 -26.31 -6.67 -14.36
CA GLY A 46 -26.08 -5.72 -13.28
C GLY A 46 -24.59 -5.43 -13.03
N PRO A 47 -23.76 -6.47 -12.83
CA PRO A 47 -22.30 -6.34 -12.81
C PRO A 47 -21.74 -5.65 -14.05
N ALA A 48 -22.19 -6.02 -15.25
CA ALA A 48 -21.76 -5.41 -16.50
C ALA A 48 -22.09 -3.90 -16.56
N ALA A 49 -23.23 -3.47 -16.00
CA ALA A 49 -23.60 -2.06 -15.93
C ALA A 49 -22.68 -1.26 -14.99
N LEU A 50 -22.27 -1.83 -13.84
CA LEU A 50 -21.27 -1.18 -12.97
C LEU A 50 -19.88 -1.14 -13.62
N VAL A 51 -19.49 -2.20 -14.35
CA VAL A 51 -18.25 -2.23 -15.13
C VAL A 51 -18.29 -1.19 -16.24
N LEU A 52 -19.43 -0.99 -16.93
CA LEU A 52 -19.60 0.09 -17.91
C LEU A 52 -19.41 1.47 -17.27
N ALA A 53 -19.98 1.71 -16.09
CA ALA A 53 -19.80 2.96 -15.36
C ALA A 53 -18.31 3.18 -14.98
N ALA A 54 -17.61 2.13 -14.53
CA ALA A 54 -16.17 2.18 -14.26
C ALA A 54 -15.34 2.43 -15.55
N ALA A 55 -15.71 1.79 -16.67
CA ALA A 55 -15.06 1.98 -17.96
C ALA A 55 -15.18 3.42 -18.48
N ARG A 56 -16.31 4.08 -18.23
CA ARG A 56 -16.49 5.52 -18.51
C ARG A 56 -15.57 6.40 -17.66
N LEU A 57 -15.38 6.06 -16.39
CA LEU A 57 -14.49 6.80 -15.47
C LEU A 57 -13.00 6.64 -15.82
N THR A 58 -12.66 5.59 -16.56
CA THR A 58 -11.28 5.26 -16.98
C THR A 58 -11.00 5.49 -18.45
N ASP A 59 -11.97 6.07 -19.19
CA ASP A 59 -11.89 6.36 -20.62
C ASP A 59 -11.52 5.13 -21.49
N ASP A 60 -12.11 3.95 -21.17
CA ASP A 60 -11.89 2.73 -21.94
C ASP A 60 -12.48 2.91 -23.38
N PRO A 61 -11.70 2.66 -24.44
CA PRO A 61 -12.16 2.86 -25.83
C PRO A 61 -13.31 1.92 -26.23
N ARG A 62 -13.58 0.85 -25.48
CA ARG A 62 -14.66 -0.12 -25.75
C ARG A 62 -15.99 0.23 -25.09
N VAL A 63 -16.09 1.37 -24.39
CA VAL A 63 -17.33 1.86 -23.76
C VAL A 63 -18.54 1.87 -24.72
N PRO A 64 -18.43 2.37 -25.97
CA PRO A 64 -19.58 2.39 -26.88
C PRO A 64 -20.10 0.98 -27.20
N ALA A 65 -19.20 0.05 -27.49
CA ALA A 65 -19.57 -1.34 -27.82
C ALA A 65 -20.23 -2.07 -26.64
N LEU A 66 -19.74 -1.85 -25.40
CA LEU A 66 -20.36 -2.41 -24.20
C LEU A 66 -21.73 -1.79 -23.91
N ALA A 67 -21.87 -0.48 -24.09
CA ALA A 67 -23.13 0.21 -23.89
C ALA A 67 -24.21 -0.27 -24.90
N GLU A 68 -23.81 -0.50 -26.13
CA GLU A 68 -24.69 -1.05 -27.17
C GLU A 68 -25.12 -2.48 -26.83
N ALA A 69 -24.18 -3.35 -26.40
CA ALA A 69 -24.48 -4.72 -26.02
C ALA A 69 -25.50 -4.80 -24.86
N LEU A 70 -25.34 -3.93 -23.84
CA LEU A 70 -26.29 -3.82 -22.72
C LEU A 70 -27.67 -3.32 -23.18
N ALA A 71 -27.72 -2.35 -24.06
CA ALA A 71 -28.97 -1.85 -24.62
C ALA A 71 -29.71 -2.92 -25.43
N GLN A 72 -28.99 -3.65 -26.30
CA GLN A 72 -29.55 -4.76 -27.08
C GLN A 72 -30.06 -5.89 -26.18
N PHE A 73 -29.34 -6.22 -25.10
CA PHE A 73 -29.78 -7.22 -24.14
C PHE A 73 -31.06 -6.76 -23.43
N GLY A 74 -31.12 -5.49 -23.00
CA GLY A 74 -32.28 -4.91 -22.32
C GLY A 74 -33.54 -4.91 -23.15
N THR A 75 -33.44 -4.81 -24.49
CA THR A 75 -34.60 -4.93 -25.40
C THR A 75 -35.07 -6.37 -25.58
N ARG A 76 -34.13 -7.35 -25.54
CA ARG A 76 -34.46 -8.76 -25.74
C ARG A 76 -35.01 -9.42 -24.49
N GLN A 77 -34.48 -9.08 -23.32
CA GLN A 77 -34.80 -9.74 -22.03
C GLN A 77 -34.98 -8.72 -20.88
N PRO A 78 -36.01 -7.88 -20.93
CA PRO A 78 -36.21 -6.82 -19.94
C PRO A 78 -36.43 -7.35 -18.52
N GLY A 79 -37.02 -8.54 -18.34
CA GLY A 79 -37.21 -9.18 -17.04
C GLY A 79 -35.89 -9.45 -16.32
N LEU A 80 -34.88 -9.97 -17.03
CA LEU A 80 -33.58 -10.24 -16.44
C LEU A 80 -32.84 -8.95 -16.02
N VAL A 81 -33.06 -7.85 -16.72
CA VAL A 81 -32.43 -6.56 -16.36
C VAL A 81 -32.87 -6.10 -14.97
N ALA A 82 -34.11 -6.34 -14.59
CA ALA A 82 -34.64 -5.96 -13.27
C ALA A 82 -33.87 -6.65 -12.12
N TRP A 83 -33.50 -7.90 -12.30
CA TRP A 83 -32.73 -8.70 -11.35
C TRP A 83 -31.21 -8.53 -11.48
N GLY A 84 -30.75 -7.87 -12.52
CA GLY A 84 -29.34 -7.72 -12.87
C GLY A 84 -28.74 -8.93 -13.60
N GLY A 85 -29.57 -9.92 -13.98
CA GLY A 85 -29.14 -11.09 -14.72
C GLY A 85 -29.90 -12.38 -14.34
N TRP A 86 -29.50 -13.47 -15.00
CA TRP A 86 -30.04 -14.79 -14.71
C TRP A 86 -29.31 -15.48 -13.57
N ASP A 87 -30.07 -16.18 -12.72
CA ASP A 87 -29.54 -16.96 -11.60
C ASP A 87 -30.32 -18.28 -11.43
N PRO A 88 -29.63 -19.44 -11.43
CA PRO A 88 -30.29 -20.74 -11.36
C PRO A 88 -30.97 -21.03 -10.04
N ALA A 89 -30.54 -20.40 -8.93
CA ALA A 89 -31.18 -20.56 -7.62
C ALA A 89 -32.43 -19.69 -7.47
N LEU A 90 -32.48 -18.56 -8.18
CA LEU A 90 -33.55 -17.58 -8.06
C LEU A 90 -34.66 -17.80 -9.12
N ASP A 91 -34.32 -18.23 -10.32
CA ASP A 91 -35.24 -18.37 -11.46
C ASP A 91 -36.43 -19.31 -11.15
N PRO A 92 -36.26 -20.49 -10.49
CA PRO A 92 -37.37 -21.35 -10.15
C PRO A 92 -38.36 -20.73 -9.14
N LEU A 93 -37.93 -19.73 -8.39
CA LEU A 93 -38.73 -19.08 -7.36
C LEU A 93 -39.52 -17.88 -7.88
N PHE A 94 -38.95 -17.15 -8.82
CA PHE A 94 -39.46 -15.84 -9.26
C PHE A 94 -39.70 -15.73 -10.74
N ASN A 95 -39.33 -16.73 -11.57
CA ASN A 95 -39.43 -16.71 -13.03
C ASN A 95 -38.84 -15.43 -13.61
N LEU A 96 -37.52 -15.29 -13.49
CA LEU A 96 -36.78 -14.05 -13.78
C LEU A 96 -37.00 -13.52 -15.20
N ARG A 97 -37.24 -14.41 -16.16
CA ARG A 97 -37.51 -14.05 -17.56
C ARG A 97 -38.95 -13.56 -17.81
N GLY A 98 -39.86 -13.88 -16.91
CA GLY A 98 -41.29 -13.56 -17.04
C GLY A 98 -41.70 -12.27 -16.35
N GLU A 99 -40.82 -11.52 -15.71
CA GLU A 99 -41.16 -10.24 -15.10
C GLU A 99 -41.38 -9.17 -16.19
N GLU A 100 -42.61 -9.01 -16.62
CA GLU A 100 -43.05 -7.93 -17.49
C GLU A 100 -43.34 -6.66 -16.67
N GLY A 101 -42.64 -5.56 -16.93
CA GLY A 101 -43.06 -4.26 -16.43
C GLY A 101 -42.04 -3.39 -15.73
N ARG A 102 -40.89 -3.91 -15.33
CA ARG A 102 -39.82 -3.10 -14.73
C ARG A 102 -38.73 -2.77 -15.77
N ARG A 103 -38.57 -1.49 -16.05
CA ARG A 103 -37.50 -1.02 -16.94
C ARG A 103 -36.28 -0.61 -16.11
N GLY A 104 -35.22 -1.43 -16.17
CA GLY A 104 -33.93 -1.15 -15.52
C GLY A 104 -33.65 -1.99 -14.26
N SER A 105 -32.38 -1.98 -13.84
CA SER A 105 -31.89 -2.65 -12.63
C SER A 105 -32.64 -2.18 -11.39
N THR A 106 -33.10 -3.11 -10.58
CA THR A 106 -33.90 -2.84 -9.38
C THR A 106 -33.18 -3.35 -8.14
N PRO A 107 -33.05 -2.52 -7.08
CA PRO A 107 -32.44 -2.94 -5.83
C PRO A 107 -33.07 -4.21 -5.27
N VAL A 108 -32.26 -5.17 -4.84
CA VAL A 108 -32.72 -6.51 -4.45
C VAL A 108 -33.75 -6.49 -3.33
N LEU A 109 -33.64 -5.57 -2.37
CA LEU A 109 -34.61 -5.46 -1.28
C LEU A 109 -35.98 -5.01 -1.73
N THR A 110 -36.10 -4.32 -2.87
CA THR A 110 -37.40 -3.94 -3.42
C THR A 110 -38.25 -5.17 -3.78
N PHE A 111 -37.59 -6.26 -4.18
CA PHE A 111 -38.26 -7.54 -4.42
C PHE A 111 -38.57 -8.27 -3.12
N PHE A 112 -37.60 -8.36 -2.21
CA PHE A 112 -37.69 -9.28 -1.05
C PHE A 112 -38.48 -8.72 0.15
N ILE A 113 -38.75 -7.41 0.19
CA ILE A 113 -39.57 -6.82 1.25
C ILE A 113 -41.07 -7.17 1.12
N THR A 114 -41.51 -7.58 -0.06
CA THR A 114 -42.92 -7.91 -0.32
C THR A 114 -43.36 -9.17 0.45
N VAL A 115 -44.59 -9.22 0.92
CA VAL A 115 -45.15 -10.38 1.64
C VAL A 115 -45.07 -11.64 0.79
N ARG A 116 -45.40 -11.51 -0.51
CA ARG A 116 -45.37 -12.64 -1.46
C ARG A 116 -43.96 -13.27 -1.52
N SER A 117 -42.94 -12.45 -1.73
CA SER A 117 -41.56 -12.93 -1.86
C SER A 117 -41.06 -13.56 -0.57
N ARG A 118 -41.35 -12.95 0.58
CA ARG A 118 -40.98 -13.51 1.88
C ARG A 118 -41.61 -14.88 2.13
N ASN A 119 -42.87 -15.06 1.79
CA ASN A 119 -43.55 -16.36 1.93
C ASN A 119 -42.95 -17.43 1.01
N ILE A 120 -42.65 -17.09 -0.24
CA ILE A 120 -41.96 -17.99 -1.19
C ILE A 120 -40.62 -18.43 -0.62
N LEU A 121 -39.79 -17.46 -0.21
CA LEU A 121 -38.45 -17.72 0.32
C LEU A 121 -38.48 -18.52 1.61
N ARG A 122 -39.39 -18.20 2.53
CA ARG A 122 -39.54 -18.95 3.78
C ARG A 122 -39.92 -20.40 3.51
N THR A 123 -40.86 -20.66 2.60
CA THR A 123 -41.27 -22.01 2.22
C THR A 123 -40.15 -22.79 1.56
N TYR A 124 -39.35 -22.12 0.74
CA TYR A 124 -38.19 -22.72 0.08
C TYR A 124 -37.07 -23.04 1.08
N LEU A 125 -36.67 -22.07 1.90
CA LEU A 125 -35.54 -22.21 2.83
C LEU A 125 -35.87 -23.13 4.01
N ALA A 126 -37.15 -23.23 4.44
CA ALA A 126 -37.56 -24.18 5.46
C ALA A 126 -37.29 -25.66 5.10
N LYS A 127 -37.23 -25.95 3.79
CA LYS A 127 -36.90 -27.30 3.27
C LYS A 127 -35.40 -27.53 3.13
N SER A 128 -34.57 -26.54 3.43
CA SER A 128 -33.12 -26.65 3.29
C SER A 128 -32.52 -27.63 4.30
N GLY A 129 -31.70 -28.56 3.85
CA GLY A 129 -30.89 -29.43 4.70
C GLY A 129 -29.64 -28.75 5.29
N SER A 130 -29.38 -27.49 4.94
CA SER A 130 -28.22 -26.76 5.43
C SER A 130 -28.41 -26.28 6.85
N ALA A 131 -27.55 -26.71 7.78
CA ALA A 131 -27.58 -26.26 9.17
C ALA A 131 -27.44 -24.73 9.30
N GLY A 132 -26.58 -24.11 8.46
CA GLY A 132 -26.40 -22.66 8.47
C GLY A 132 -27.68 -21.91 8.10
N VAL A 133 -28.44 -22.39 7.09
CA VAL A 133 -29.75 -21.83 6.72
C VAL A 133 -30.74 -21.98 7.84
N GLN A 134 -30.82 -23.16 8.48
CA GLN A 134 -31.73 -23.40 9.58
C GLN A 134 -31.43 -22.55 10.82
N HIS A 135 -30.12 -22.28 11.11
CA HIS A 135 -29.73 -21.37 12.18
C HIS A 135 -30.15 -19.94 11.87
N LEU A 136 -29.95 -19.47 10.63
CA LEU A 136 -30.41 -18.14 10.21
C LEU A 136 -31.92 -17.97 10.33
N LEU A 137 -32.72 -18.99 9.97
CA LEU A 137 -34.18 -18.92 10.10
C LEU A 137 -34.63 -18.83 11.56
N LYS A 138 -33.95 -19.50 12.50
CA LYS A 138 -34.24 -19.42 13.94
C LYS A 138 -33.99 -18.02 14.51
N LEU A 139 -33.11 -17.21 13.91
CA LEU A 139 -32.89 -15.85 14.35
C LEU A 139 -34.12 -14.94 14.20
N SER A 140 -35.14 -15.36 13.42
CA SER A 140 -36.38 -14.59 13.24
C SER A 140 -37.15 -14.36 14.54
N GLU A 141 -36.90 -15.16 15.56
CA GLU A 141 -37.57 -15.09 16.88
C GLU A 141 -36.80 -14.20 17.87
N LEU A 142 -35.54 -13.89 17.57
CA LEU A 142 -34.70 -13.12 18.48
C LEU A 142 -35.09 -11.64 18.52
N SER A 143 -34.92 -11.04 19.69
CA SER A 143 -35.02 -9.59 19.86
C SER A 143 -33.73 -8.94 19.41
N GLY A 144 -33.82 -7.88 18.58
CA GLY A 144 -32.69 -7.04 18.24
C GLY A 144 -32.23 -6.22 19.44
N THR A 145 -30.97 -5.76 19.37
CA THR A 145 -30.39 -4.87 20.39
C THR A 145 -30.88 -3.42 20.30
N GLY A 146 -31.88 -3.12 19.46
CA GLY A 146 -32.55 -1.82 19.37
C GLY A 146 -32.70 -1.21 17.99
N GLN A 147 -32.00 -1.72 16.96
CA GLN A 147 -32.09 -1.16 15.60
C GLN A 147 -33.12 -1.90 14.72
N PHE A 148 -33.35 -3.16 14.98
CA PHE A 148 -34.37 -3.96 14.29
C PHE A 148 -35.48 -4.42 15.24
N VAL A 149 -36.72 -4.31 14.75
CA VAL A 149 -37.87 -5.01 15.35
C VAL A 149 -37.74 -6.48 15.00
N PRO A 150 -38.00 -7.42 15.95
CA PRO A 150 -37.99 -8.84 15.67
C PRO A 150 -38.82 -9.19 14.44
N ALA A 151 -38.32 -10.10 13.61
CA ALA A 151 -38.93 -10.44 12.33
C ALA A 151 -40.39 -10.93 12.43
N THR A 152 -40.74 -11.52 13.56
CA THR A 152 -42.10 -12.05 13.85
C THR A 152 -43.10 -10.99 14.31
N ARG A 153 -42.61 -9.76 14.67
CA ARG A 153 -43.50 -8.68 15.16
C ARG A 153 -43.90 -7.70 14.03
N PRO A 154 -45.01 -6.96 14.21
CA PRO A 154 -45.35 -5.86 13.31
C PRO A 154 -44.21 -4.88 13.22
N GLY A 155 -43.79 -4.51 12.00
CA GLY A 155 -42.60 -3.69 11.76
C GLY A 155 -41.29 -4.46 11.54
N GLY A 156 -41.26 -5.77 11.76
CA GLY A 156 -40.08 -6.63 11.57
C GLY A 156 -39.80 -7.06 10.14
N GLN A 157 -40.55 -6.55 9.15
CA GLN A 157 -40.38 -6.91 7.74
C GLN A 157 -38.95 -6.66 7.21
N PRO A 158 -38.21 -5.59 7.57
CA PRO A 158 -36.87 -5.41 7.11
C PRO A 158 -35.92 -6.51 7.58
N LEU A 159 -35.96 -6.88 8.87
CA LEU A 159 -35.12 -7.95 9.40
C LEU A 159 -35.50 -9.31 8.79
N ASP A 160 -36.78 -9.61 8.66
CA ASP A 160 -37.28 -10.82 8.00
C ASP A 160 -36.76 -10.94 6.57
N SER A 161 -36.81 -9.84 5.81
CA SER A 161 -36.31 -9.81 4.43
C SER A 161 -34.79 -10.03 4.35
N LEU A 162 -34.02 -9.48 5.30
CA LEU A 162 -32.58 -9.66 5.36
C LEU A 162 -32.16 -11.07 5.77
N LEU A 163 -32.86 -11.67 6.72
CA LEU A 163 -32.66 -13.06 7.12
C LEU A 163 -32.91 -14.03 5.95
N LEU A 164 -34.02 -13.83 5.24
CA LEU A 164 -34.37 -14.64 4.07
C LEU A 164 -33.39 -14.41 2.90
N LEU A 165 -32.96 -13.15 2.67
CA LEU A 165 -31.94 -12.82 1.69
C LEU A 165 -30.62 -13.51 2.03
N THR A 166 -30.16 -13.43 3.28
CA THR A 166 -28.93 -14.09 3.73
C THR A 166 -29.04 -15.61 3.61
N GLY A 167 -30.17 -16.18 3.98
CA GLY A 167 -30.46 -17.63 3.82
C GLY A 167 -30.39 -18.05 2.36
N LEU A 168 -30.91 -17.23 1.44
CA LEU A 168 -30.88 -17.52 0.01
C LEU A 168 -29.45 -17.41 -0.56
N LEU A 169 -28.69 -16.36 -0.17
CA LEU A 169 -27.28 -16.23 -0.53
C LEU A 169 -26.46 -17.43 -0.04
N TYR A 170 -26.73 -17.90 1.17
CA TYR A 170 -26.08 -19.08 1.74
C TYR A 170 -26.44 -20.36 0.98
N GLN A 171 -27.75 -20.59 0.74
CA GLN A 171 -28.26 -21.77 0.03
C GLN A 171 -27.80 -21.82 -1.43
N GLY A 172 -27.77 -20.70 -2.12
CA GLY A 172 -27.36 -20.56 -3.50
C GLY A 172 -25.84 -20.57 -3.73
N GLN A 173 -25.03 -20.74 -2.65
CA GLN A 173 -23.57 -20.68 -2.70
C GLN A 173 -23.02 -19.35 -3.27
N HIS A 174 -23.72 -18.25 -2.96
CA HIS A 174 -23.34 -16.92 -3.40
C HIS A 174 -22.41 -16.19 -2.41
N LEU A 175 -22.03 -16.83 -1.31
CA LEU A 175 -21.09 -16.35 -0.32
C LEU A 175 -19.75 -17.07 -0.48
N SER A 176 -18.64 -16.38 -0.20
CA SER A 176 -17.35 -17.07 -0.11
C SER A 176 -17.35 -18.11 1.03
N PRO A 177 -16.52 -19.15 0.95
CA PRO A 177 -16.44 -20.15 2.04
C PRO A 177 -16.03 -19.55 3.39
N SER A 178 -15.25 -18.47 3.38
CA SER A 178 -14.82 -17.77 4.59
C SER A 178 -15.99 -17.00 5.22
N LEU A 179 -16.71 -16.24 4.42
CA LEU A 179 -17.89 -15.49 4.86
C LEU A 179 -19.01 -16.42 5.35
N GLN A 180 -19.19 -17.59 4.70
CA GLN A 180 -20.15 -18.60 5.17
C GLN A 180 -19.81 -19.12 6.56
N ARG A 181 -18.53 -19.40 6.84
CA ARG A 181 -18.07 -19.87 8.17
C ARG A 181 -18.24 -18.78 9.23
N GLU A 182 -17.90 -17.55 8.90
CA GLU A 182 -18.04 -16.40 9.81
C GLU A 182 -19.51 -16.15 10.15
N LEU A 183 -20.41 -16.11 9.15
CA LEU A 183 -21.84 -15.94 9.36
C LEU A 183 -22.46 -17.07 10.20
N ARG A 184 -22.00 -18.30 9.99
CA ARG A 184 -22.45 -19.43 10.80
C ARG A 184 -22.03 -19.27 12.27
N ALA A 185 -20.77 -18.91 12.51
CA ALA A 185 -20.27 -18.67 13.87
C ALA A 185 -21.04 -17.55 14.58
N LEU A 186 -21.27 -16.44 13.87
CA LEU A 186 -22.08 -15.32 14.40
C LEU A 186 -23.54 -15.72 14.66
N ALA A 187 -24.13 -16.56 13.79
CA ALA A 187 -25.50 -17.06 14.00
C ALA A 187 -25.57 -17.99 15.21
N ASP A 188 -24.60 -18.87 15.40
CA ASP A 188 -24.51 -19.76 16.55
C ASP A 188 -24.34 -18.97 17.86
N GLU A 189 -23.50 -17.93 17.85
CA GLU A 189 -23.33 -17.01 18.99
C GLU A 189 -24.61 -16.25 19.33
N ALA A 190 -25.29 -15.71 18.30
CA ALA A 190 -26.54 -14.99 18.47
C ALA A 190 -27.64 -15.90 19.08
N LEU A 191 -27.73 -17.16 18.65
CA LEU A 191 -28.67 -18.14 19.22
C LEU A 191 -28.36 -18.49 20.68
N GLN A 192 -27.08 -18.59 21.04
CA GLN A 192 -26.64 -18.83 22.42
C GLN A 192 -26.95 -17.66 23.35
N LYS A 193 -26.67 -16.43 22.88
CA LYS A 193 -26.89 -15.19 23.66
C LYS A 193 -28.36 -14.72 23.63
N GLN A 194 -29.18 -15.26 22.75
CA GLN A 194 -30.55 -14.83 22.49
C GLN A 194 -30.66 -13.36 22.05
N GLU A 195 -29.61 -12.85 21.42
CA GLU A 195 -29.48 -11.50 20.88
C GLU A 195 -28.78 -11.54 19.53
N LEU A 196 -29.10 -10.61 18.61
CA LEU A 196 -28.45 -10.54 17.30
C LEU A 196 -26.95 -10.18 17.37
N GLY A 197 -26.54 -9.39 18.38
CA GLY A 197 -25.14 -9.03 18.58
C GLY A 197 -24.46 -8.43 17.33
N GLU A 198 -23.31 -8.96 16.94
CA GLU A 198 -22.56 -8.50 15.75
C GLU A 198 -23.30 -8.77 14.42
N LEU A 199 -24.22 -9.72 14.37
CA LEU A 199 -25.07 -9.93 13.19
C LEU A 199 -25.97 -8.73 12.89
N GLU A 200 -26.34 -7.92 13.88
CA GLU A 200 -27.12 -6.71 13.64
C GLU A 200 -26.36 -5.72 12.74
N VAL A 201 -25.06 -5.56 12.97
CA VAL A 201 -24.18 -4.72 12.13
C VAL A 201 -24.10 -5.27 10.70
N PHE A 202 -23.96 -6.59 10.56
CA PHE A 202 -23.98 -7.24 9.25
C PHE A 202 -25.31 -6.99 8.52
N PHE A 203 -26.45 -7.11 9.19
CA PHE A 203 -27.76 -6.85 8.57
C PHE A 203 -27.97 -5.38 8.22
N ILE A 204 -27.45 -4.43 8.99
CA ILE A 204 -27.47 -3.00 8.64
C ILE A 204 -26.67 -2.76 7.35
N ASN A 205 -25.51 -3.38 7.23
CA ASN A 205 -24.67 -3.28 6.05
C ASN A 205 -25.33 -3.92 4.83
N LEU A 206 -25.90 -5.11 5.00
CA LEU A 206 -26.65 -5.80 3.95
C LEU A 206 -27.89 -5.02 3.52
N LEU A 207 -28.61 -4.37 4.46
CA LEU A 207 -29.70 -3.44 4.18
C LEU A 207 -29.25 -2.29 3.29
N SER A 208 -28.10 -1.69 3.62
CA SER A 208 -27.52 -0.58 2.86
C SER A 208 -27.16 -0.98 1.43
N LEU A 209 -26.52 -2.13 1.25
CA LEU A 209 -26.16 -2.68 -0.06
C LEU A 209 -27.41 -3.13 -0.84
N GLY A 210 -28.31 -3.84 -0.22
CA GLY A 210 -29.51 -4.36 -0.86
C GLY A 210 -30.52 -3.30 -1.30
N ARG A 211 -30.40 -2.07 -0.78
CA ARG A 211 -31.15 -0.89 -1.26
C ARG A 211 -30.53 -0.23 -2.50
N ARG A 212 -29.33 -0.62 -2.90
CA ARG A 212 -28.58 0.00 -4.00
C ARG A 212 -28.19 -0.98 -5.09
N LEU A 213 -27.84 -2.20 -4.71
CA LEU A 213 -27.39 -3.23 -5.63
C LEU A 213 -28.57 -4.12 -6.04
N ASP A 214 -28.59 -4.53 -7.30
CA ASP A 214 -29.46 -5.61 -7.76
C ASP A 214 -28.93 -6.99 -7.29
N TRP A 215 -29.67 -8.05 -7.58
CA TRP A 215 -29.32 -9.40 -7.14
C TRP A 215 -27.95 -9.84 -7.65
N ALA A 216 -27.70 -9.69 -8.95
CA ALA A 216 -26.45 -10.14 -9.55
C ALA A 216 -25.23 -9.33 -9.08
N GLN A 217 -25.40 -8.02 -8.85
CA GLN A 217 -24.34 -7.19 -8.27
C GLN A 217 -24.01 -7.62 -6.83
N LEU A 218 -25.04 -7.86 -6.01
CA LEU A 218 -24.85 -8.28 -4.63
C LEU A 218 -24.19 -9.65 -4.53
N THR A 219 -24.64 -10.62 -5.34
CA THR A 219 -24.08 -11.99 -5.34
C THR A 219 -22.63 -12.02 -5.80
N GLU A 220 -22.28 -11.26 -6.85
CA GLU A 220 -20.89 -11.19 -7.34
C GLU A 220 -19.95 -10.50 -6.33
N LEU A 221 -20.43 -9.51 -5.58
CA LEU A 221 -19.68 -8.90 -4.48
C LEU A 221 -19.50 -9.88 -3.32
N ALA A 222 -20.58 -10.51 -2.87
CA ALA A 222 -20.58 -11.41 -1.72
C ALA A 222 -19.70 -12.66 -1.94
N ARG A 223 -19.63 -13.18 -3.17
CA ARG A 223 -18.73 -14.28 -3.53
C ARG A 223 -17.25 -13.94 -3.35
N ARG A 224 -16.88 -12.65 -3.52
CA ARG A 224 -15.49 -12.15 -3.46
C ARG A 224 -15.16 -11.50 -2.14
N THR A 225 -16.07 -11.53 -1.20
CA THR A 225 -15.92 -10.96 0.15
C THR A 225 -15.71 -12.09 1.15
N ASP A 226 -14.60 -12.05 1.89
CA ASP A 226 -14.22 -13.08 2.85
C ASP A 226 -14.63 -12.75 4.28
N SER A 227 -15.00 -11.48 4.59
CA SER A 227 -15.39 -11.07 5.93
C SER A 227 -16.60 -10.14 5.96
N THR A 228 -17.38 -10.21 7.04
CA THR A 228 -18.50 -9.28 7.29
C THR A 228 -18.04 -7.83 7.40
N LYS A 229 -16.81 -7.61 7.90
CA LYS A 229 -16.18 -6.29 7.98
C LYS A 229 -15.99 -5.68 6.59
N THR A 230 -15.42 -6.43 5.65
CA THR A 230 -15.24 -5.96 4.28
C THR A 230 -16.58 -5.61 3.62
N LEU A 231 -17.60 -6.43 3.83
CA LEU A 231 -18.95 -6.10 3.34
C LEU A 231 -19.46 -4.77 3.92
N GLY A 232 -19.12 -4.49 5.18
CA GLY A 232 -19.39 -3.22 5.85
C GLY A 232 -18.68 -2.04 5.20
N GLU A 233 -17.43 -2.20 4.78
CA GLU A 233 -16.68 -1.16 4.06
C GLU A 233 -17.36 -0.80 2.72
N TYR A 234 -17.80 -1.81 1.96
CA TYR A 234 -18.55 -1.58 0.72
C TYR A 234 -19.92 -0.93 0.98
N ALA A 235 -20.61 -1.31 2.06
CA ALA A 235 -21.86 -0.69 2.46
C ALA A 235 -21.67 0.79 2.84
N HIS A 236 -20.58 1.11 3.54
CA HIS A 236 -20.21 2.46 3.89
C HIS A 236 -19.89 3.29 2.64
N LEU A 237 -19.06 2.75 1.76
CA LEU A 237 -18.70 3.38 0.50
C LEU A 237 -19.95 3.69 -0.34
N ALA A 238 -20.85 2.73 -0.46
CA ALA A 238 -22.10 2.92 -1.20
C ALA A 238 -23.00 4.04 -0.62
N ARG A 239 -22.83 4.39 0.65
CA ARG A 239 -23.54 5.51 1.30
C ARG A 239 -22.85 6.85 1.12
N VAL A 240 -21.52 6.87 1.27
CA VAL A 240 -20.72 8.11 1.39
C VAL A 240 -20.22 8.59 0.02
N ALA A 241 -19.82 7.67 -0.84
CA ALA A 241 -19.26 7.97 -2.16
C ALA A 241 -19.82 7.03 -3.24
N PRO A 242 -21.12 7.08 -3.54
CA PRO A 242 -21.76 6.19 -4.50
C PRO A 242 -21.19 6.32 -5.92
N GLU A 243 -20.63 7.47 -6.28
CA GLU A 243 -19.98 7.72 -7.56
C GLU A 243 -18.66 6.94 -7.73
N GLN A 244 -18.01 6.53 -6.63
CA GLN A 244 -16.79 5.73 -6.65
C GLN A 244 -17.08 4.23 -6.64
N LEU A 245 -18.28 3.83 -6.25
CA LEU A 245 -18.67 2.44 -6.13
C LEU A 245 -18.42 1.63 -7.42
N PRO A 246 -18.74 2.11 -8.63
CA PRO A 246 -18.51 1.35 -9.86
C PRO A 246 -17.02 0.99 -10.06
N LEU A 247 -16.11 1.93 -9.78
CA LEU A 247 -14.67 1.73 -9.93
C LEU A 247 -14.13 0.70 -8.94
N ILE A 248 -14.54 0.79 -7.68
CA ILE A 248 -14.10 -0.12 -6.61
C ILE A 248 -14.72 -1.50 -6.80
N TYR A 249 -15.98 -1.57 -7.25
CA TYR A 249 -16.65 -2.82 -7.60
C TYR A 249 -15.95 -3.52 -8.78
N ALA A 250 -15.62 -2.80 -9.85
CA ALA A 250 -14.88 -3.35 -10.98
C ALA A 250 -13.49 -3.86 -10.57
N ALA A 251 -12.81 -3.16 -9.66
CA ALA A 251 -11.52 -3.63 -9.11
C ALA A 251 -11.67 -4.94 -8.32
N ALA A 252 -12.75 -5.10 -7.55
CA ALA A 252 -13.07 -6.35 -6.85
C ALA A 252 -13.32 -7.50 -7.83
N LEU A 253 -14.02 -7.26 -8.92
CA LEU A 253 -14.23 -8.25 -9.98
C LEU A 253 -12.91 -8.63 -10.66
N PHE A 254 -12.06 -7.66 -11.01
CA PHE A 254 -10.78 -7.91 -11.68
C PHE A 254 -9.77 -8.65 -10.84
N SER A 255 -9.72 -8.34 -9.54
CA SER A 255 -8.81 -9.00 -8.59
C SER A 255 -9.34 -10.32 -8.06
N ASP A 256 -10.63 -10.60 -8.27
CA ASP A 256 -11.38 -11.70 -7.66
C ASP A 256 -11.36 -11.68 -6.12
N SER A 257 -11.23 -10.48 -5.51
CA SER A 257 -11.20 -10.29 -4.05
C SER A 257 -11.61 -8.87 -3.67
N ALA A 258 -12.75 -8.72 -3.03
CA ALA A 258 -13.21 -7.47 -2.46
C ALA A 258 -12.34 -7.03 -1.27
N ASP A 259 -11.84 -8.01 -0.49
CA ASP A 259 -11.01 -7.77 0.69
C ASP A 259 -9.69 -7.11 0.35
N ARG A 260 -9.00 -7.56 -0.72
CA ARG A 260 -7.74 -6.93 -1.16
C ARG A 260 -7.94 -5.48 -1.58
N VAL A 261 -9.05 -5.20 -2.26
CA VAL A 261 -9.39 -3.83 -2.68
C VAL A 261 -9.68 -2.95 -1.46
N ALA A 262 -10.50 -3.45 -0.51
CA ALA A 262 -10.81 -2.72 0.72
C ALA A 262 -9.55 -2.42 1.53
N VAL A 263 -8.70 -3.43 1.75
CA VAL A 263 -7.43 -3.27 2.47
C VAL A 263 -6.53 -2.25 1.76
N TYR A 264 -6.42 -2.28 0.44
CA TYR A 264 -5.62 -1.32 -0.32
C TYR A 264 -6.15 0.12 -0.16
N LEU A 265 -7.46 0.31 -0.21
CA LEU A 265 -8.08 1.62 -0.01
C LEU A 265 -7.96 2.12 1.44
N ILE A 266 -8.04 1.23 2.42
CA ILE A 266 -7.79 1.56 3.83
C ILE A 266 -6.36 2.04 4.03
N ASP A 267 -5.37 1.39 3.39
CA ASP A 267 -3.96 1.76 3.51
C ASP A 267 -3.62 3.08 2.81
N PHE A 268 -4.20 3.34 1.62
CA PHE A 268 -3.76 4.42 0.74
C PHE A 268 -4.82 5.50 0.48
N GLY A 269 -6.04 5.33 0.97
CA GLY A 269 -7.12 6.31 0.88
C GLY A 269 -7.36 6.82 -0.54
N LYS A 270 -7.43 8.15 -0.67
CA LYS A 270 -7.70 8.84 -1.95
C LYS A 270 -6.62 8.56 -3.01
N ALA A 271 -5.35 8.48 -2.61
CA ALA A 271 -4.26 8.13 -3.51
C ALA A 271 -4.41 6.70 -4.04
N GLY A 272 -4.85 5.76 -3.18
CA GLY A 272 -5.14 4.38 -3.56
C GLY A 272 -6.28 4.28 -4.58
N LEU A 273 -7.30 5.12 -4.48
CA LEU A 273 -8.39 5.17 -5.46
C LEU A 273 -7.88 5.61 -6.84
N GLU A 274 -7.02 6.63 -6.90
CA GLU A 274 -6.40 7.08 -8.13
C GLU A 274 -5.45 6.05 -8.73
N ASP A 275 -4.76 5.28 -7.88
CA ASP A 275 -3.90 4.17 -8.30
C ASP A 275 -4.73 3.02 -8.89
N LEU A 276 -5.88 2.69 -8.26
CA LEU A 276 -6.84 1.71 -8.80
C LEU A 276 -7.42 2.17 -10.15
N LYS A 277 -7.78 3.46 -10.27
CA LYS A 277 -8.25 4.02 -11.53
C LYS A 277 -7.21 3.85 -12.64
N LEU A 278 -5.94 4.17 -12.36
CA LEU A 278 -4.85 3.93 -13.30
C LEU A 278 -4.69 2.44 -13.63
N ALA A 279 -4.70 1.56 -12.64
CA ALA A 279 -4.54 0.12 -12.88
C ALA A 279 -5.72 -0.47 -13.70
N LEU A 280 -6.95 -0.03 -13.45
CA LEU A 280 -8.13 -0.43 -14.21
C LEU A 280 -8.06 0.01 -15.67
N SER A 281 -7.54 1.22 -15.96
CA SER A 281 -7.34 1.68 -17.34
C SER A 281 -6.29 0.86 -18.11
N LEU A 282 -5.39 0.18 -17.40
CA LEU A 282 -4.34 -0.65 -17.99
C LEU A 282 -4.72 -2.12 -18.16
N GLY A 283 -5.76 -2.59 -17.47
CA GLY A 283 -6.29 -3.94 -17.59
C GLY A 283 -6.22 -4.78 -16.32
N GLN A 284 -6.78 -5.98 -16.39
CA GLN A 284 -6.95 -6.90 -15.24
C GLN A 284 -5.62 -7.26 -14.56
N GLY A 285 -4.58 -7.55 -15.34
CA GLY A 285 -3.27 -7.91 -14.82
C GLY A 285 -2.63 -6.77 -14.01
N ALA A 286 -2.84 -5.51 -14.41
CA ALA A 286 -2.35 -4.34 -13.68
C ALA A 286 -3.02 -4.22 -12.31
N VAL A 287 -4.34 -4.44 -12.22
CA VAL A 287 -5.07 -4.41 -10.95
C VAL A 287 -4.58 -5.52 -10.01
N ARG A 288 -4.46 -6.75 -10.52
CA ARG A 288 -3.93 -7.88 -9.73
C ARG A 288 -2.52 -7.60 -9.22
N GLN A 289 -1.65 -7.07 -10.07
CA GLN A 289 -0.27 -6.74 -9.70
C GLN A 289 -0.21 -5.64 -8.63
N LEU A 290 -1.03 -4.61 -8.74
CA LEU A 290 -1.13 -3.52 -7.75
C LEU A 290 -1.55 -4.06 -6.37
N LEU A 291 -2.61 -4.85 -6.33
CA LEU A 291 -3.18 -5.38 -5.09
C LEU A 291 -2.31 -6.46 -4.44
N VAL A 292 -1.61 -7.29 -5.24
CA VAL A 292 -0.68 -8.30 -4.72
C VAL A 292 0.54 -7.64 -4.09
N ARG A 293 1.08 -6.59 -4.71
CA ARG A 293 2.23 -5.85 -4.15
C ARG A 293 1.85 -4.99 -2.96
N ARG A 294 0.61 -4.53 -2.88
CA ARG A 294 0.09 -3.66 -1.79
C ARG A 294 1.00 -2.46 -1.51
N VAL A 295 1.42 -1.78 -2.55
CA VAL A 295 2.25 -0.57 -2.48
C VAL A 295 1.71 0.47 -3.45
N PRO A 296 1.86 1.78 -3.17
CA PRO A 296 1.31 2.85 -4.00
C PRO A 296 2.08 3.00 -5.32
N VAL A 297 1.45 3.63 -6.29
CA VAL A 297 2.06 3.92 -7.59
C VAL A 297 3.03 5.09 -7.50
N ASN A 298 4.25 4.90 -7.99
CA ASN A 298 5.23 5.96 -8.11
C ASN A 298 5.00 6.77 -9.41
N ARG A 299 4.37 7.92 -9.27
CA ARG A 299 4.05 8.82 -10.40
C ARG A 299 5.24 9.65 -10.90
N THR A 300 6.35 9.67 -10.14
CA THR A 300 7.58 10.38 -10.53
C THR A 300 8.50 9.54 -11.43
N SER A 301 7.99 8.38 -11.89
CA SER A 301 8.81 7.44 -12.65
C SER A 301 9.20 7.99 -14.02
N THR A 302 10.46 7.79 -14.36
CA THR A 302 11.05 8.06 -15.67
C THR A 302 10.58 7.06 -16.73
N PRO A 303 10.75 7.36 -18.02
CA PRO A 303 10.50 6.37 -19.07
C PRO A 303 11.30 5.10 -18.82
N ALA A 304 10.62 3.96 -18.81
CA ALA A 304 11.24 2.66 -18.60
C ALA A 304 11.88 2.14 -19.88
N ILE A 305 12.97 1.39 -19.72
CA ILE A 305 13.61 0.68 -20.81
C ILE A 305 12.65 -0.41 -21.31
N SER A 306 12.48 -0.52 -22.64
CA SER A 306 11.68 -1.58 -23.26
C SER A 306 12.21 -2.97 -22.82
N GLY A 307 11.31 -3.86 -22.41
CA GLY A 307 11.66 -5.20 -21.90
C GLY A 307 12.07 -5.27 -20.42
N ALA A 308 12.54 -4.16 -19.81
CA ALA A 308 12.89 -4.16 -18.39
C ALA A 308 11.68 -4.38 -17.47
N ALA A 309 10.49 -3.97 -17.91
CA ALA A 309 9.26 -4.17 -17.15
C ALA A 309 8.83 -5.64 -17.12
N GLU A 310 8.99 -6.39 -18.20
CA GLU A 310 8.71 -7.82 -18.27
C GLU A 310 9.67 -8.62 -17.40
N LEU A 311 10.96 -8.26 -17.40
CA LEU A 311 11.95 -8.86 -16.52
C LEU A 311 11.65 -8.55 -15.04
N ALA A 312 11.17 -7.34 -14.73
CA ALA A 312 10.77 -6.96 -13.37
C ALA A 312 9.49 -7.67 -12.90
N LEU A 313 8.63 -8.11 -13.82
CA LEU A 313 7.47 -8.96 -13.51
C LEU A 313 7.89 -10.39 -13.19
N SER A 314 8.75 -10.99 -14.03
CA SER A 314 9.19 -12.38 -13.88
C SER A 314 10.17 -12.56 -12.72
N HIS A 315 11.13 -11.64 -12.54
CA HIS A 315 12.20 -11.73 -11.54
C HIS A 315 12.38 -10.41 -10.77
N PRO A 316 11.42 -10.05 -9.88
CA PRO A 316 11.41 -8.73 -9.21
C PRO A 316 12.64 -8.49 -8.31
N GLN A 317 13.09 -9.52 -7.58
CA GLN A 317 14.26 -9.40 -6.69
C GLN A 317 15.57 -9.22 -7.45
N LEU A 318 15.72 -9.97 -8.55
CA LEU A 318 16.89 -9.86 -9.42
C LEU A 318 16.97 -8.45 -10.04
N MET A 319 15.84 -7.91 -10.49
CA MET A 319 15.77 -6.58 -11.08
C MET A 319 16.07 -5.48 -10.06
N LEU A 320 15.60 -5.62 -8.81
CA LEU A 320 15.95 -4.73 -7.70
C LEU A 320 17.46 -4.76 -7.40
N GLY A 321 18.02 -5.97 -7.28
CA GLY A 321 19.46 -6.14 -7.07
C GLY A 321 20.28 -5.50 -8.18
N LEU A 322 19.92 -5.74 -9.45
CA LEU A 322 20.58 -5.16 -10.61
C LEU A 322 20.50 -3.63 -10.61
N LYS A 323 19.33 -3.07 -10.28
CA LYS A 323 19.13 -1.61 -10.17
C LYS A 323 20.06 -0.97 -9.15
N TYR A 324 20.10 -1.48 -7.92
CA TYR A 324 20.89 -0.88 -6.85
C TYR A 324 22.38 -1.11 -7.01
N LEU A 325 22.80 -2.27 -7.50
CA LEU A 325 24.18 -2.53 -7.87
C LEU A 325 24.63 -1.59 -9.02
N SER A 326 23.77 -1.36 -10.01
CA SER A 326 24.07 -0.44 -11.11
C SER A 326 24.20 1.02 -10.64
N TYR A 327 23.42 1.45 -9.63
CA TYR A 327 23.62 2.74 -8.99
C TYR A 327 24.99 2.81 -8.32
N LEU A 328 25.33 1.84 -7.48
CA LEU A 328 26.58 1.81 -6.74
C LEU A 328 27.79 1.81 -7.69
N PHE A 329 27.81 0.88 -8.65
CA PHE A 329 28.90 0.77 -9.62
C PHE A 329 28.96 1.97 -10.58
N GLY A 330 27.82 2.46 -11.03
CA GLY A 330 27.74 3.62 -11.93
C GLY A 330 28.30 4.89 -11.28
N VAL A 331 27.95 5.14 -10.03
CA VAL A 331 28.50 6.28 -9.27
C VAL A 331 29.97 6.07 -8.94
N TRP A 332 30.35 4.86 -8.52
CA TRP A 332 31.75 4.53 -8.23
C TRP A 332 32.67 4.75 -9.45
N LEU A 333 32.27 4.27 -10.63
CA LEU A 333 33.01 4.48 -11.87
C LEU A 333 33.08 5.97 -12.25
N MET A 334 31.99 6.72 -12.04
CA MET A 334 31.95 8.16 -12.28
C MET A 334 32.95 8.90 -11.39
N LEU A 335 32.93 8.61 -10.07
CA LEU A 335 33.85 9.24 -9.12
C LEU A 335 35.31 8.86 -9.39
N ARG A 336 35.59 7.62 -9.77
CA ARG A 336 36.95 7.19 -10.19
C ARG A 336 37.38 7.86 -11.47
N GLY A 337 36.48 8.06 -12.43
CA GLY A 337 36.77 8.82 -13.64
C GLY A 337 37.07 10.29 -13.34
N LEU A 338 36.28 10.89 -12.45
CA LEU A 338 36.47 12.27 -11.99
C LEU A 338 37.79 12.43 -11.23
N ASP A 339 38.14 11.50 -10.34
CA ASP A 339 39.42 11.47 -9.65
C ASP A 339 40.63 11.45 -10.63
N ARG A 340 40.56 10.60 -11.67
CA ARG A 340 41.62 10.54 -12.69
C ARG A 340 41.71 11.81 -13.52
N TRP A 341 40.61 12.51 -13.73
CA TRP A 341 40.58 13.75 -14.52
C TRP A 341 41.02 14.96 -13.72
N LEU A 342 40.62 15.05 -12.42
CA LEU A 342 40.95 16.17 -11.53
C LEU A 342 42.36 16.07 -10.92
N VAL A 343 42.86 14.86 -10.66
CA VAL A 343 44.15 14.62 -10.02
C VAL A 343 45.15 14.23 -11.11
N ALA A 344 45.82 15.21 -11.67
CA ALA A 344 46.94 14.99 -12.61
C ALA A 344 48.00 14.09 -11.95
N PRO A 345 48.58 13.12 -12.69
CA PRO A 345 49.64 12.27 -12.16
C PRO A 345 50.84 13.12 -11.77
N GLY A 346 51.18 13.15 -10.47
CA GLY A 346 52.31 13.93 -9.93
C GLY A 346 51.94 15.20 -9.17
N GLY A 347 50.64 15.53 -9.00
CA GLY A 347 50.22 16.68 -8.19
C GLY A 347 50.26 16.42 -6.68
N LEU A 348 50.36 17.48 -5.87
CA LEU A 348 50.34 17.47 -4.40
C LEU A 348 49.14 16.75 -3.76
N LEU A 349 48.10 16.43 -4.54
CA LEU A 349 46.86 15.75 -4.13
C LEU A 349 46.80 14.27 -4.54
N ALA A 350 47.90 13.68 -5.04
CA ALA A 350 47.95 12.28 -5.45
C ALA A 350 47.81 11.34 -4.25
N LEU A 351 46.60 10.87 -3.99
CA LEU A 351 46.31 9.85 -2.98
C LEU A 351 46.87 8.49 -3.42
N PRO A 352 47.40 7.67 -2.51
CA PRO A 352 47.74 6.27 -2.81
C PRO A 352 46.53 5.56 -3.46
N PRO A 353 46.74 4.68 -4.46
CA PRO A 353 45.64 4.07 -5.24
C PRO A 353 44.63 3.33 -4.37
N ALA A 354 45.05 2.68 -3.29
CA ALA A 354 44.16 2.01 -2.33
C ALA A 354 43.22 3.02 -1.61
N LEU A 355 43.74 4.16 -1.21
CA LEU A 355 42.93 5.19 -0.53
C LEU A 355 41.94 5.86 -1.48
N GLY A 356 42.33 6.06 -2.74
CA GLY A 356 41.43 6.57 -3.79
C GLY A 356 40.23 5.62 -4.04
N HIS A 357 40.43 4.29 -3.98
CA HIS A 357 39.35 3.31 -4.10
C HIS A 357 38.38 3.35 -2.91
N ILE A 358 38.91 3.43 -1.68
CA ILE A 358 38.09 3.49 -0.45
C ILE A 358 37.28 4.78 -0.41
N ARG A 359 37.90 5.94 -0.73
CA ARG A 359 37.22 7.25 -0.83
C ARG A 359 36.12 7.22 -1.86
N ALA A 360 36.40 6.74 -3.07
CA ALA A 360 35.42 6.64 -4.14
C ALA A 360 34.31 5.66 -3.79
N GLY A 361 34.60 4.56 -3.10
CA GLY A 361 33.62 3.62 -2.60
C GLY A 361 32.67 4.22 -1.56
N ALA A 362 33.23 4.91 -0.55
CA ALA A 362 32.43 5.57 0.48
C ALA A 362 31.50 6.64 -0.10
N LEU A 363 32.05 7.52 -0.95
CA LEU A 363 31.26 8.54 -1.64
C LEU A 363 30.22 7.92 -2.58
N ALA A 364 30.56 6.84 -3.29
CA ALA A 364 29.62 6.14 -4.17
C ALA A 364 28.44 5.56 -3.39
N THR A 365 28.67 5.02 -2.20
CA THR A 365 27.59 4.51 -1.33
C THR A 365 26.64 5.64 -0.93
N ILE A 366 27.18 6.79 -0.50
CA ILE A 366 26.37 7.95 -0.12
C ILE A 366 25.55 8.45 -1.31
N PHE A 367 26.17 8.67 -2.47
CA PHE A 367 25.45 9.12 -3.66
C PHE A 367 24.47 8.10 -4.19
N ALA A 368 24.78 6.79 -4.12
CA ALA A 368 23.82 5.74 -4.47
C ALA A 368 22.59 5.77 -3.57
N LEU A 369 22.78 5.95 -2.24
CA LEU A 369 21.66 6.10 -1.29
C LEU A 369 20.81 7.35 -1.59
N LEU A 370 21.45 8.47 -1.94
CA LEU A 370 20.73 9.68 -2.35
C LEU A 370 19.95 9.47 -3.65
N LEU A 371 20.51 8.76 -4.63
CA LEU A 371 19.81 8.41 -5.87
C LEU A 371 18.61 7.46 -5.59
N VAL A 372 18.74 6.51 -4.68
CA VAL A 372 17.64 5.66 -4.25
C VAL A 372 16.55 6.50 -3.57
N ALA A 373 16.92 7.38 -2.64
CA ALA A 373 15.97 8.27 -1.97
C ALA A 373 15.23 9.20 -2.96
N ALA A 374 15.93 9.72 -3.96
CA ALA A 374 15.35 10.57 -5.01
C ALA A 374 14.46 9.77 -5.98
N GLY A 375 14.88 8.55 -6.35
CA GLY A 375 14.10 7.67 -7.25
C GLY A 375 12.91 6.98 -6.58
N GLU A 376 12.92 6.88 -5.25
CA GLU A 376 11.88 6.26 -4.46
C GLU A 376 11.40 7.18 -3.33
N PRO A 377 10.71 8.29 -3.64
CA PRO A 377 10.27 9.25 -2.63
C PRO A 377 9.33 8.63 -1.58
N LEU A 378 8.62 7.56 -1.95
CA LEU A 378 7.73 6.81 -1.04
C LEU A 378 8.48 5.91 -0.05
N LEU A 379 9.80 5.72 -0.23
CA LEU A 379 10.64 5.01 0.73
C LEU A 379 10.76 5.80 2.05
N LEU A 380 10.80 7.12 1.95
CA LEU A 380 10.95 8.05 3.07
C LEU A 380 9.60 8.60 3.58
N LYS A 381 8.54 8.51 2.77
CA LYS A 381 7.20 8.91 3.20
C LYS A 381 6.59 7.79 4.02
N ALA A 382 6.21 8.08 5.26
CA ALA A 382 5.24 7.27 5.95
C ALA A 382 3.90 7.37 5.21
N VAL A 383 3.21 6.25 5.06
CA VAL A 383 1.86 6.25 4.50
C VAL A 383 0.99 7.05 5.46
N PRO A 384 0.37 8.17 5.05
CA PRO A 384 -0.52 8.90 5.93
C PRO A 384 -1.63 7.95 6.38
N PRO A 385 -2.05 7.99 7.66
CA PRO A 385 -3.22 7.25 8.10
C PRO A 385 -4.37 7.64 7.17
N SER A 386 -5.06 6.62 6.62
CA SER A 386 -6.11 6.86 5.65
C SER A 386 -7.18 7.77 6.24
N GLU A 387 -7.60 8.80 5.52
CA GLU A 387 -8.76 9.62 5.85
C GLU A 387 -10.06 8.79 5.90
N PHE A 388 -10.01 7.55 5.43
CA PHE A 388 -11.04 6.51 5.50
C PHE A 388 -10.98 5.70 6.81
N GLN A 389 -10.56 6.27 7.92
CA GLN A 389 -10.84 5.64 9.21
C GLN A 389 -12.34 5.72 9.48
N LEU A 390 -13.02 4.62 9.27
CA LEU A 390 -14.38 4.40 9.75
C LEU A 390 -14.38 4.52 11.27
N ARG A 391 -14.68 5.70 11.78
CA ARG A 391 -15.10 5.85 13.16
C ARG A 391 -16.54 5.34 13.25
N LEU A 392 -16.69 4.06 13.54
CA LEU A 392 -18.00 3.50 13.91
C LEU A 392 -18.49 4.25 15.16
N PRO A 393 -19.61 4.97 15.10
CA PRO A 393 -20.12 5.73 16.26
C PRO A 393 -20.46 4.82 17.47
N VAL A 394 -20.63 3.53 17.27
CA VAL A 394 -20.91 2.54 18.31
C VAL A 394 -19.69 2.30 19.23
N LEU A 395 -18.45 2.43 18.73
CA LEU A 395 -17.24 2.27 19.56
C LEU A 395 -16.89 3.53 20.38
N ILE A 396 -17.45 4.70 20.03
CA ILE A 396 -17.21 5.94 20.78
C ILE A 396 -17.95 5.91 22.13
N ALA A 397 -19.11 5.28 22.21
CA ALA A 397 -19.89 5.18 23.45
C ALA A 397 -19.24 4.26 24.52
N VAL A 398 -18.37 3.32 24.10
CA VAL A 398 -17.64 2.42 25.02
C VAL A 398 -16.24 2.98 25.36
N GLY A 399 -15.69 3.85 24.51
CA GLY A 399 -14.35 4.42 24.67
C GLY A 399 -14.23 5.52 25.74
N ASP A 400 -15.35 6.15 26.11
CA ASP A 400 -15.34 7.22 27.12
C ASP A 400 -15.30 6.72 28.58
N VAL A 401 -15.39 5.41 28.80
CA VAL A 401 -15.38 4.81 30.16
C VAL A 401 -14.03 4.18 30.52
N LEU A 402 -13.12 4.01 29.55
CA LEU A 402 -11.76 3.50 29.82
C LEU A 402 -10.78 4.68 29.91
N PRO A 403 -9.92 4.74 30.95
CA PRO A 403 -8.91 5.78 31.04
C PRO A 403 -8.03 5.69 29.79
N LYS A 404 -7.82 6.82 29.12
CA LYS A 404 -6.91 6.97 27.99
C LYS A 404 -5.55 6.40 28.39
N SER A 405 -5.35 5.12 28.10
CA SER A 405 -4.02 4.56 28.07
C SER A 405 -3.26 5.31 26.99
N THR A 406 -2.20 5.96 27.40
CA THR A 406 -1.13 6.55 26.58
C THR A 406 -0.98 5.78 25.29
N GLU A 407 -1.13 6.49 24.16
CA GLU A 407 -0.85 5.94 22.84
C GLU A 407 0.48 5.18 22.89
N PRO A 408 0.53 3.91 22.47
CA PRO A 408 1.81 3.24 22.35
C PRO A 408 2.61 4.02 21.31
N THR A 409 3.75 4.52 21.72
CA THR A 409 4.77 5.13 20.89
C THR A 409 5.16 4.16 19.76
N HIS A 410 4.46 4.18 18.64
CA HIS A 410 4.85 3.52 17.39
C HIS A 410 6.11 4.13 16.76
N ALA A 411 6.89 4.90 17.54
CA ALA A 411 8.06 5.63 17.06
C ALA A 411 9.25 4.76 16.65
N MET A 412 9.30 3.48 17.02
CA MET A 412 10.47 2.63 16.74
C MET A 412 10.32 1.65 15.57
N ASN A 413 9.14 1.44 15.02
CA ASN A 413 8.92 0.48 13.93
C ASN A 413 8.72 1.10 12.55
N ASP A 414 8.90 2.39 12.41
CA ASP A 414 8.79 3.03 11.11
C ASP A 414 10.10 2.83 10.32
N THR A 415 10.02 2.00 9.28
CA THR A 415 11.16 1.69 8.41
C THR A 415 11.79 2.94 7.78
N SER A 416 11.03 4.03 7.61
CA SER A 416 11.54 5.32 7.12
C SER A 416 12.45 6.00 8.14
N THR A 417 12.10 5.94 9.42
CA THR A 417 12.91 6.45 10.53
C THR A 417 14.21 5.65 10.67
N LEU A 418 14.14 4.31 10.66
CA LEU A 418 15.32 3.45 10.72
C LEU A 418 16.26 3.68 9.53
N LEU A 419 15.70 3.86 8.34
CA LEU A 419 16.49 4.14 7.14
C LEU A 419 17.17 5.51 7.20
N SER A 420 16.51 6.53 7.71
CA SER A 420 17.07 7.86 7.95
C SER A 420 18.20 7.82 8.98
N ILE A 421 17.98 7.13 10.11
CA ILE A 421 19.00 6.93 11.14
C ILE A 421 20.20 6.16 10.56
N GLY A 422 19.96 5.10 9.79
CA GLY A 422 21.01 4.31 9.12
C GLY A 422 21.82 5.14 8.11
N LEU A 423 21.16 6.02 7.35
CA LEU A 423 21.81 6.94 6.42
C LEU A 423 22.74 7.90 7.17
N PHE A 424 22.26 8.55 8.23
CA PHE A 424 23.10 9.46 9.02
C PHE A 424 24.24 8.74 9.73
N ALA A 425 23.99 7.54 10.26
CA ALA A 425 25.04 6.72 10.85
C ALA A 425 26.12 6.34 9.83
N SER A 426 25.73 5.94 8.61
CA SER A 426 26.67 5.58 7.55
C SER A 426 27.53 6.76 7.10
N LEU A 427 26.91 7.96 7.04
CA LEU A 427 27.62 9.20 6.72
C LEU A 427 28.67 9.55 7.78
N GLN A 428 28.33 9.36 9.06
CA GLN A 428 29.27 9.61 10.16
C GLN A 428 30.40 8.56 10.22
N VAL A 429 30.09 7.30 9.93
CA VAL A 429 31.12 6.25 9.79
C VAL A 429 32.06 6.58 8.64
N ALA A 430 31.56 7.05 7.51
CA ALA A 430 32.40 7.51 6.39
C ALA A 430 33.31 8.67 6.83
N MET A 431 32.77 9.67 7.55
CA MET A 431 33.55 10.79 8.08
C MET A 431 34.63 10.34 9.08
N TYR A 432 34.31 9.40 9.95
CA TYR A 432 35.28 8.78 10.87
C TYR A 432 36.46 8.16 10.11
N PHE A 433 36.18 7.39 9.05
CA PHE A 433 37.25 6.81 8.23
C PHE A 433 38.06 7.85 7.49
N ILE A 434 37.46 8.95 6.99
CA ILE A 434 38.18 10.06 6.35
C ILE A 434 39.17 10.65 7.34
N CYS A 435 38.79 10.92 8.58
CA CYS A 435 39.67 11.42 9.63
C CYS A 435 40.81 10.46 9.93
N LEU A 436 40.56 9.15 10.06
CA LEU A 436 41.61 8.15 10.27
C LEU A 436 42.60 8.06 9.12
N LEU A 437 42.11 8.16 7.88
CA LEU A 437 42.95 8.15 6.70
C LEU A 437 43.86 9.37 6.68
N LYS A 438 43.36 10.55 7.09
CA LYS A 438 44.15 11.77 7.17
C LYS A 438 45.24 11.68 8.25
N ILE A 439 44.93 11.15 9.41
CA ILE A 439 45.91 10.89 10.49
C ILE A 439 47.02 9.95 9.97
N ARG A 440 46.68 8.87 9.26
CA ARG A 440 47.65 7.94 8.66
C ARG A 440 48.50 8.60 7.57
N GLU A 441 47.91 9.48 6.78
CA GLU A 441 48.63 10.25 5.76
C GLU A 441 49.70 11.10 6.41
N VAL A 442 49.35 11.90 7.43
CA VAL A 442 50.33 12.74 8.17
C VAL A 442 51.39 11.87 8.86
N ALA A 443 51.02 10.74 9.45
CA ALA A 443 51.95 9.81 10.11
C ALA A 443 53.02 9.27 9.15
N ARG A 444 52.67 9.01 7.89
CA ARG A 444 53.59 8.44 6.85
C ARG A 444 54.49 9.45 6.16
N GLN A 445 54.27 10.74 6.37
CA GLN A 445 55.12 11.76 5.73
C GLN A 445 56.55 11.71 6.33
N PRO A 446 57.59 11.75 5.50
CA PRO A 446 59.00 11.72 5.99
C PRO A 446 59.43 13.13 6.41
N VAL A 447 58.80 13.71 7.43
CA VAL A 447 59.07 15.03 7.99
C VAL A 447 59.26 14.95 9.52
N PRO A 448 60.00 15.91 10.11
CA PRO A 448 60.26 15.93 11.55
C PRO A 448 58.96 15.93 12.38
N PRO A 449 58.98 15.38 13.63
CA PRO A 449 57.80 15.28 14.48
C PRO A 449 57.10 16.61 14.75
N LEU A 450 57.86 17.71 14.91
CA LEU A 450 57.27 19.04 15.10
C LEU A 450 56.50 19.56 13.88
N VAL A 451 56.95 19.20 12.67
CA VAL A 451 56.22 19.57 11.44
C VAL A 451 54.92 18.74 11.32
N LYS A 452 54.96 17.44 11.67
CA LYS A 452 53.75 16.61 11.75
C LYS A 452 52.72 17.16 12.76
N LEU A 453 53.19 17.69 13.89
CA LEU A 453 52.33 18.30 14.90
C LEU A 453 51.62 19.53 14.33
N ARG A 454 52.31 20.42 13.63
CA ARG A 454 51.72 21.58 12.95
C ARG A 454 50.76 21.20 11.83
N LEU A 455 51.06 20.15 11.07
CA LEU A 455 50.14 19.62 10.07
C LEU A 455 48.85 19.11 10.71
N MET A 456 48.93 18.41 11.88
CA MET A 456 47.76 17.96 12.62
C MET A 456 46.91 19.12 13.18
N GLU A 457 47.53 20.23 13.54
CA GLU A 457 46.82 21.45 13.96
C GLU A 457 46.08 22.12 12.81
N ASN A 458 46.67 22.20 11.62
CA ASN A 458 46.02 22.72 10.43
C ASN A 458 44.80 21.91 9.98
N GLU A 459 44.78 20.61 10.28
CA GLU A 459 43.66 19.71 9.93
C GLU A 459 42.59 19.61 11.05
N GLU A 460 42.65 20.45 12.07
CA GLU A 460 41.72 20.39 13.20
C GLU A 460 40.27 20.57 12.78
N ASN A 461 40.00 21.44 11.81
CA ASN A 461 38.65 21.61 11.24
C ASN A 461 38.14 20.36 10.55
N LEU A 462 38.99 19.53 9.94
CA LEU A 462 38.61 18.26 9.35
C LEU A 462 38.19 17.25 10.44
N PHE A 463 38.91 17.25 11.58
CA PHE A 463 38.58 16.37 12.71
C PHE A 463 37.27 16.75 13.42
N ASP A 464 36.82 18.00 13.24
CA ASP A 464 35.48 18.46 13.66
C ASP A 464 34.40 18.24 12.58
N GLY A 465 34.78 17.75 11.42
CA GLY A 465 33.90 17.52 10.27
C GLY A 465 32.67 16.67 10.59
N GLY A 466 32.79 15.71 11.50
CA GLY A 466 31.65 14.91 11.97
C GLY A 466 30.55 15.78 12.62
N LEU A 467 30.92 16.81 13.36
CA LEU A 467 29.97 17.74 13.97
C LEU A 467 29.29 18.60 12.89
N TYR A 468 30.04 19.12 11.92
CA TYR A 468 29.47 19.91 10.82
C TYR A 468 28.51 19.10 9.96
N VAL A 469 28.86 17.85 9.65
CA VAL A 469 27.97 16.91 8.96
C VAL A 469 26.73 16.59 9.79
N GLY A 470 26.87 16.45 11.11
CA GLY A 470 25.75 16.23 12.03
C GLY A 470 24.77 17.40 12.04
N ILE A 471 25.27 18.63 12.15
CA ILE A 471 24.45 19.87 12.13
C ILE A 471 23.76 20.03 10.77
N ALA A 472 24.52 19.86 9.68
CA ALA A 472 23.95 19.94 8.32
C ALA A 472 22.87 18.88 8.08
N GLY A 473 23.09 17.65 8.55
CA GLY A 473 22.11 16.57 8.47
C GLY A 473 20.85 16.86 9.27
N THR A 474 20.97 17.44 10.47
CA THR A 474 19.82 17.88 11.28
C THR A 474 19.02 18.97 10.57
N ALA A 475 19.73 19.98 10.01
CA ALA A 475 19.08 21.05 9.25
C ALA A 475 18.36 20.51 8.01
N ALA A 476 19.00 19.61 7.26
CA ALA A 476 18.40 18.97 6.09
C ALA A 476 17.15 18.14 6.49
N ALA A 477 17.21 17.38 7.58
CA ALA A 477 16.08 16.61 8.08
C ALA A 477 14.90 17.51 8.47
N LEU A 478 15.16 18.64 9.13
CA LEU A 478 14.12 19.61 9.48
C LEU A 478 13.49 20.26 8.24
N VAL A 479 14.29 20.62 7.24
CA VAL A 479 13.78 21.14 5.95
C VAL A 479 12.89 20.11 5.27
N MET A 480 13.33 18.86 5.17
CA MET A 480 12.52 17.77 4.58
C MET A 480 11.22 17.51 5.36
N GLN A 481 11.24 17.71 6.68
CA GLN A 481 10.04 17.63 7.53
C GLN A 481 9.07 18.77 7.22
N VAL A 482 9.55 20.01 7.11
CA VAL A 482 8.71 21.17 6.76
C VAL A 482 8.11 21.01 5.36
N MET A 483 8.85 20.42 4.43
CA MET A 483 8.38 20.08 3.07
C MET A 483 7.47 18.86 3.04
N GLN A 484 7.13 18.25 4.19
CA GLN A 484 6.32 17.02 4.32
C GLN A 484 6.87 15.82 3.53
N VAL A 485 8.16 15.81 3.25
CA VAL A 485 8.86 14.67 2.61
C VAL A 485 9.09 13.54 3.61
N ILE A 486 9.27 13.89 4.90
CA ILE A 486 9.47 12.95 6.01
C ILE A 486 8.44 13.27 7.10
N GLN A 487 7.92 12.25 7.78
CA GLN A 487 7.08 12.49 8.96
C GLN A 487 7.84 13.24 10.05
N SER A 488 7.11 13.98 10.88
CA SER A 488 7.63 14.76 12.00
C SER A 488 8.22 13.87 13.10
N ASN A 489 9.38 13.27 12.81
CA ASN A 489 10.10 12.46 13.77
C ASN A 489 11.41 13.16 14.16
N LEU A 490 11.36 13.90 15.26
CA LEU A 490 12.51 14.58 15.85
C LEU A 490 13.68 13.62 16.14
N LEU A 491 13.39 12.34 16.37
CA LEU A 491 14.42 11.33 16.64
C LEU A 491 15.39 11.18 15.46
N ALA A 492 14.89 11.12 14.21
CA ALA A 492 15.75 11.02 13.03
C ALA A 492 16.60 12.27 12.83
N ALA A 493 16.04 13.47 13.07
CA ALA A 493 16.77 14.72 12.96
C ALA A 493 17.89 14.83 14.01
N TYR A 494 17.59 14.56 15.27
CA TYR A 494 18.58 14.64 16.35
C TYR A 494 19.62 13.52 16.32
N SER A 495 19.30 12.35 15.75
CA SER A 495 20.25 11.24 15.60
C SER A 495 21.47 11.63 14.76
N SER A 496 21.30 12.45 13.72
CA SER A 496 22.42 12.95 12.92
C SER A 496 23.42 13.75 13.74
N ASN A 497 22.93 14.63 14.61
CA ASN A 497 23.79 15.44 15.49
C ASN A 497 24.49 14.59 16.56
N LEU A 498 23.74 13.65 17.17
CA LEU A 498 24.29 12.72 18.18
C LEU A 498 25.42 11.88 17.59
N PHE A 499 25.24 11.30 16.41
CA PHE A 499 26.30 10.55 15.72
C PHE A 499 27.49 11.43 15.36
N GLY A 500 27.27 12.70 14.99
CA GLY A 500 28.31 13.67 14.75
C GLY A 500 29.18 13.92 15.97
N ILE A 501 28.57 14.16 17.13
CA ILE A 501 29.26 14.34 18.42
C ILE A 501 30.06 13.11 18.78
N ILE A 502 29.48 11.91 18.66
CA ILE A 502 30.16 10.64 18.93
C ILE A 502 31.36 10.45 18.00
N CYS A 503 31.20 10.71 16.71
CA CYS A 503 32.26 10.61 15.71
C CYS A 503 33.46 11.52 16.09
N VAL A 504 33.20 12.78 16.37
CA VAL A 504 34.25 13.76 16.76
C VAL A 504 34.93 13.36 18.07
N ALA A 505 34.16 12.94 19.07
CA ALA A 505 34.73 12.47 20.34
C ALA A 505 35.66 11.26 20.14
N LEU A 506 35.25 10.27 19.35
CA LEU A 506 36.07 9.10 19.02
C LEU A 506 37.35 9.50 18.28
N VAL A 507 37.27 10.36 17.26
CA VAL A 507 38.42 10.81 16.51
C VAL A 507 39.38 11.59 17.42
N LYS A 508 38.91 12.63 18.13
CA LYS A 508 39.77 13.50 18.93
C LYS A 508 40.36 12.79 20.15
N ILE A 509 39.56 12.03 20.88
CA ILE A 509 40.02 11.41 22.14
C ILE A 509 40.92 10.20 21.86
N HIS A 510 40.46 9.28 20.99
CA HIS A 510 41.22 8.03 20.80
C HIS A 510 42.38 8.15 19.81
N HIS A 511 42.25 8.96 18.78
CA HIS A 511 43.26 8.96 17.71
C HIS A 511 44.11 10.25 17.68
N VAL A 512 43.50 11.43 17.64
CA VAL A 512 44.26 12.69 17.52
C VAL A 512 45.08 12.94 18.79
N ARG A 513 44.50 12.81 19.97
CA ARG A 513 45.22 13.05 21.24
C ARG A 513 46.35 12.04 21.46
N ALA A 514 46.11 10.79 21.16
CA ALA A 514 47.15 9.75 21.29
C ALA A 514 48.32 10.01 20.35
N PHE A 515 48.03 10.34 19.08
CA PHE A 515 49.02 10.62 18.06
C PHE A 515 49.81 11.93 18.34
N LYS A 516 49.12 13.02 18.74
CA LYS A 516 49.80 14.27 19.16
C LYS A 516 50.76 14.01 20.35
N ARG A 517 50.33 13.21 21.35
CA ARG A 517 51.19 12.84 22.50
C ARG A 517 52.44 12.06 22.07
N GLN A 518 52.29 11.13 21.15
CA GLN A 518 53.42 10.36 20.61
C GLN A 518 54.40 11.30 19.87
N LEU A 519 53.96 12.21 19.01
CA LEU A 519 54.80 13.17 18.30
C LEU A 519 55.55 14.10 19.23
N ILE A 520 54.98 14.53 20.34
CA ILE A 520 55.62 15.37 21.35
C ILE A 520 56.74 14.58 22.02
N LEU A 521 56.53 13.31 22.39
CA LEU A 521 57.57 12.47 23.01
C LEU A 521 58.71 12.19 22.03
N GLU A 522 58.42 11.91 20.76
CA GLU A 522 59.43 11.72 19.72
C GLU A 522 60.26 12.99 19.51
N ALA A 523 59.63 14.18 19.44
CA ALA A 523 60.35 15.45 19.33
C ALA A 523 61.27 15.75 20.53
N GLN A 524 60.84 15.40 21.76
CA GLN A 524 61.65 15.55 22.94
C GLN A 524 62.83 14.59 22.95
N ALA A 525 62.66 13.36 22.47
CA ALA A 525 63.74 12.38 22.33
C ALA A 525 64.80 12.82 21.32
N GLU A 526 64.35 13.32 20.13
CA GLU A 526 65.27 13.87 19.13
C GLU A 526 66.05 15.09 19.63
N ALA A 527 65.41 15.99 20.39
CA ALA A 527 66.07 17.14 20.99
C ALA A 527 67.13 16.74 22.03
N LYS A 528 66.91 15.65 22.82
CA LYS A 528 67.89 15.13 23.76
C LYS A 528 69.08 14.43 23.10
N ILE A 529 68.93 13.87 21.93
CA ILE A 529 70.02 13.23 21.18
C ILE A 529 70.87 14.25 20.48
N ALA A 530 70.32 15.43 20.15
CA ALA A 530 71.00 16.52 19.48
C ALA A 530 71.75 17.48 20.44
N SER A 531 71.47 17.42 21.73
CA SER A 531 72.18 18.14 22.79
C SER A 531 73.34 17.28 23.38
#